data_a1951aee53bd632628f558abd4b8099f
#
_entry.id   a1951aee53bd632628f558abd4b8099f
#
_cell.length_a   1.000
_cell.length_b   1.000
_cell.length_c   1.000
_cell.angle_alpha   90.00
_cell.angle_beta   90.00
_cell.angle_gamma   90.00
#
_symmetry.space_group_name_H-M   'P 1'
#
loop_
_entity.id
_entity.type
_entity.pdbx_description
1 polymer ?
#
loop_
_entity_poly.entity_id
_entity_poly.type
_entity_poly.pdbx_seq_one_letter_code
_entity_poly.pdbx_strand_id
1 'polypeptide(L)'
;GTCPLCSSSRKPENRKAKCASYDWERGLGTCHNCDSTFQLHTYKRKGKAEREYVIPPELNSQKTSNKPKDKTLDWFKTRGISKETLDELKVSVGKEYMPQTGKTENTIQFNYYVGGQLTNIKYRDARKNFKLYKGAEKVFYNIDNIVGHDECIIVEGEMDVLALHEAGIPNAISVPNGATLNSNNLDYLDNCIDYFEDKKKI
;
A
#
# COMPACT_ATOMS: atom_id res chain seq x y z
N GLY A 1 21.75 6.67 -28.04
CA GLY A 1 23.07 6.58 -27.43
C GLY A 1 23.69 5.20 -27.52
N THR A 2 24.87 4.99 -26.95
CA THR A 2 25.53 3.69 -26.83
C THR A 2 24.96 2.94 -25.60
N CYS A 3 24.79 1.64 -25.68
CA CYS A 3 24.29 0.84 -24.57
C CYS A 3 25.37 0.60 -23.50
N PRO A 4 25.14 0.88 -22.23
CA PRO A 4 26.12 0.63 -21.18
C PRO A 4 26.36 -0.87 -20.94
N LEU A 5 25.41 -1.73 -21.31
CA LEU A 5 25.47 -3.17 -21.03
C LEU A 5 26.19 -3.96 -22.14
N CYS A 6 25.99 -3.63 -23.41
CA CYS A 6 26.55 -4.43 -24.50
C CYS A 6 27.62 -3.72 -25.36
N SER A 7 27.77 -2.40 -25.25
CA SER A 7 28.73 -1.69 -26.15
C SER A 7 30.17 -2.10 -25.91
N SER A 8 30.59 -2.39 -24.69
CA SER A 8 31.96 -2.80 -24.34
C SER A 8 32.31 -4.20 -24.87
N SER A 9 31.35 -5.09 -24.96
CA SER A 9 31.52 -6.49 -25.38
C SER A 9 31.49 -6.66 -26.93
N ARG A 10 31.21 -5.58 -27.70
CA ARG A 10 31.15 -5.63 -29.17
C ARG A 10 32.53 -5.57 -29.78
N LYS A 11 32.58 -5.93 -31.08
CA LYS A 11 33.77 -5.71 -31.89
C LYS A 11 34.19 -4.24 -31.84
N PRO A 12 35.50 -3.93 -31.87
CA PRO A 12 36.01 -2.57 -31.67
C PRO A 12 35.33 -1.50 -32.54
N GLU A 13 35.08 -1.81 -33.82
CA GLU A 13 34.42 -0.93 -34.76
C GLU A 13 32.96 -0.58 -34.37
N ASN A 14 32.28 -1.45 -33.65
CA ASN A 14 30.87 -1.30 -33.25
C ASN A 14 30.63 -0.80 -31.83
N ARG A 15 31.70 -0.57 -31.03
CA ARG A 15 31.56 -0.12 -29.62
C ARG A 15 30.92 1.25 -29.49
N LYS A 16 31.08 2.11 -30.49
CA LYS A 16 30.51 3.47 -30.52
C LYS A 16 29.18 3.56 -31.26
N ALA A 17 28.64 2.43 -31.74
CA ALA A 17 27.37 2.42 -32.46
C ALA A 17 26.22 2.81 -31.54
N LYS A 18 25.39 3.76 -31.98
CA LYS A 18 24.21 4.22 -31.26
C LYS A 18 23.11 3.17 -31.37
N CYS A 19 22.95 2.36 -30.33
CA CYS A 19 22.01 1.24 -30.30
C CYS A 19 20.99 1.33 -29.15
N ALA A 20 21.02 2.41 -28.37
CA ALA A 20 20.10 2.62 -27.27
C ALA A 20 19.37 3.95 -27.41
N SER A 21 18.08 3.92 -27.11
CA SER A 21 17.22 5.07 -26.85
C SER A 21 17.17 5.36 -25.36
N TYR A 22 17.05 6.64 -25.00
CA TYR A 22 16.97 7.10 -23.62
C TYR A 22 15.69 7.90 -23.41
N ASP A 23 14.91 7.49 -22.40
CA ASP A 23 13.77 8.23 -21.90
C ASP A 23 14.22 8.92 -20.59
N TRP A 24 14.53 10.21 -20.69
CA TRP A 24 15.05 10.98 -19.58
C TRP A 24 13.95 11.30 -18.53
N GLU A 25 12.69 11.34 -18.95
CA GLU A 25 11.56 11.58 -18.04
C GLU A 25 11.32 10.37 -17.15
N ARG A 26 11.41 9.18 -17.72
CA ARG A 26 11.27 7.91 -16.99
C ARG A 26 12.55 7.42 -16.36
N GLY A 27 13.69 8.02 -16.70
CA GLY A 27 15.01 7.59 -16.24
C GLY A 27 15.41 6.21 -16.74
N LEU A 28 14.91 5.79 -17.92
CA LEU A 28 15.13 4.47 -18.51
C LEU A 28 15.83 4.56 -19.85
N GLY A 29 16.65 3.55 -20.15
CA GLY A 29 17.21 3.33 -21.48
C GLY A 29 16.85 1.94 -22.00
N THR A 30 16.61 1.83 -23.29
CA THR A 30 16.35 0.54 -23.95
C THR A 30 17.33 0.35 -25.09
N CYS A 31 17.99 -0.79 -25.16
CA CYS A 31 18.93 -1.14 -26.20
C CYS A 31 18.27 -2.00 -27.27
N HIS A 32 18.30 -1.54 -28.52
CA HIS A 32 17.75 -2.27 -29.67
C HIS A 32 18.68 -3.38 -30.19
N ASN A 33 19.86 -3.56 -29.60
CA ASN A 33 20.81 -4.61 -30.03
C ASN A 33 20.85 -5.80 -29.07
N CYS A 34 20.65 -5.59 -27.76
CA CYS A 34 20.62 -6.65 -26.77
C CYS A 34 19.26 -6.76 -26.06
N ASP A 35 18.28 -5.98 -26.51
CA ASP A 35 16.91 -5.91 -26.02
C ASP A 35 16.78 -5.68 -24.49
N SER A 36 17.87 -5.16 -23.89
CA SER A 36 17.91 -4.91 -22.44
C SER A 36 17.41 -3.50 -22.13
N THR A 37 16.62 -3.39 -21.07
CA THR A 37 16.28 -2.12 -20.43
C THR A 37 17.24 -1.89 -19.26
N PHE A 38 17.68 -0.65 -19.05
CA PHE A 38 18.59 -0.25 -17.99
C PHE A 38 18.23 1.12 -17.43
N GLN A 39 18.56 1.35 -16.18
CA GLN A 39 18.36 2.64 -15.54
C GLN A 39 19.45 3.64 -15.95
N LEU A 40 19.05 4.90 -16.21
CA LEU A 40 19.97 5.98 -16.60
C LEU A 40 20.69 6.57 -15.39
N HIS A 41 20.11 6.43 -14.21
CA HIS A 41 20.72 6.84 -12.95
C HIS A 41 20.31 5.88 -11.85
N THR A 42 21.20 5.64 -10.92
CA THR A 42 20.87 4.91 -9.71
C THR A 42 19.96 5.78 -8.86
N TYR A 43 18.75 5.30 -8.59
CA TYR A 43 17.89 5.92 -7.61
C TYR A 43 18.60 5.81 -6.25
N LYS A 44 19.22 6.91 -5.81
CA LYS A 44 19.67 6.99 -4.43
C LYS A 44 18.42 7.14 -3.60
N ARG A 45 18.03 6.10 -2.87
CA ARG A 45 17.02 6.23 -1.80
C ARG A 45 17.45 7.47 -0.99
N LYS A 46 16.65 8.52 -1.00
CA LYS A 46 16.77 9.57 0.01
C LYS A 46 16.59 8.82 1.32
N GLY A 47 17.64 8.79 2.15
CA GLY A 47 17.53 8.16 3.45
C GLY A 47 16.22 8.61 4.06
N LYS A 48 15.43 7.69 4.64
CA LYS A 48 14.20 8.05 5.37
C LYS A 48 14.60 9.19 6.28
N ALA A 49 14.18 10.42 6.00
CA ALA A 49 14.23 11.47 7.00
C ALA A 49 13.49 10.85 8.20
N GLU A 50 14.13 10.83 9.37
CA GLU A 50 13.48 10.39 10.59
C GLU A 50 12.27 11.30 10.81
N ARG A 51 11.13 10.88 10.30
CA ARG A 51 9.84 11.54 10.52
C ARG A 51 9.29 10.93 11.79
N GLU A 52 9.10 11.75 12.80
CA GLU A 52 8.30 11.34 13.94
C GLU A 52 6.85 11.18 13.51
N TYR A 53 6.35 9.97 13.56
CA TYR A 53 4.94 9.68 13.32
C TYR A 53 4.18 9.55 14.63
N VAL A 54 2.93 9.97 14.61
CA VAL A 54 2.02 9.78 15.74
C VAL A 54 1.51 8.33 15.70
N ILE A 55 1.76 7.58 16.76
CA ILE A 55 1.23 6.23 16.91
C ILE A 55 -0.21 6.35 17.41
N PRO A 56 -1.20 5.78 16.69
CA PRO A 56 -2.57 5.73 17.21
C PRO A 56 -2.61 5.01 18.55
N PRO A 57 -3.47 5.42 19.50
CA PRO A 57 -3.60 4.71 20.74
C PRO A 57 -4.04 3.28 20.47
N GLU A 58 -3.39 2.30 21.08
CA GLU A 58 -3.81 0.91 20.99
C GLU A 58 -5.31 0.82 21.31
N LEU A 59 -6.04 0.23 20.40
CA LEU A 59 -7.42 -0.13 20.65
C LEU A 59 -7.37 -1.16 21.78
N ASN A 60 -7.68 -0.72 23.02
CA ASN A 60 -7.72 -1.61 24.16
C ASN A 60 -8.54 -2.85 23.79
N SER A 61 -7.87 -3.93 23.45
CA SER A 61 -8.45 -5.21 23.01
C SER A 61 -9.40 -5.80 24.09
N GLN A 62 -9.33 -5.28 25.30
CA GLN A 62 -10.21 -5.65 26.40
C GLN A 62 -11.57 -4.95 26.41
N LYS A 63 -11.75 -3.86 25.62
CA LYS A 63 -13.08 -3.26 25.49
C LYS A 63 -13.82 -3.95 24.36
N THR A 64 -14.61 -4.97 24.69
CA THR A 64 -15.61 -5.63 23.82
C THR A 64 -16.52 -4.64 23.07
N SER A 65 -16.49 -3.35 23.44
CA SER A 65 -17.26 -2.27 22.81
C SER A 65 -16.79 -1.87 21.41
N ASN A 66 -15.56 -2.20 21.02
CA ASN A 66 -14.99 -1.80 19.72
C ASN A 66 -15.14 -2.86 18.60
N LYS A 67 -15.68 -4.04 18.93
CA LYS A 67 -16.00 -5.04 17.89
C LYS A 67 -17.26 -4.63 17.14
N PRO A 68 -17.34 -4.94 15.83
CA PRO A 68 -18.56 -4.74 15.05
C PRO A 68 -19.76 -5.40 15.73
N LYS A 69 -20.83 -4.62 15.93
CA LYS A 69 -22.10 -5.10 16.50
C LYS A 69 -23.07 -5.50 15.40
N ASP A 70 -24.17 -6.15 15.78
CA ASP A 70 -25.14 -6.79 14.88
C ASP A 70 -25.42 -6.03 13.58
N LYS A 71 -25.79 -4.75 13.64
CA LYS A 71 -26.07 -3.94 12.43
C LYS A 71 -24.87 -3.78 11.49
N THR A 72 -23.66 -3.68 12.04
CA THR A 72 -22.45 -3.56 11.25
C THR A 72 -22.06 -4.92 10.67
N LEU A 73 -22.22 -5.99 11.45
CA LEU A 73 -22.01 -7.36 10.98
C LEU A 73 -22.98 -7.70 9.85
N ASP A 74 -24.28 -7.37 10.01
CA ASP A 74 -25.28 -7.57 8.97
C ASP A 74 -24.91 -6.81 7.69
N TRP A 75 -24.42 -5.58 7.83
CA TRP A 75 -23.98 -4.78 6.69
C TRP A 75 -22.79 -5.41 5.95
N PHE A 76 -21.81 -5.99 6.65
CA PHE A 76 -20.70 -6.73 6.03
C PHE A 76 -21.20 -8.04 5.41
N LYS A 77 -22.08 -8.76 6.09
CA LYS A 77 -22.68 -10.00 5.60
C LYS A 77 -23.43 -9.81 4.26
N THR A 78 -24.14 -8.68 4.09
CA THR A 78 -24.76 -8.36 2.79
C THR A 78 -23.76 -8.17 1.65
N ARG A 79 -22.48 -8.09 1.95
CA ARG A 79 -21.33 -7.98 1.02
C ARG A 79 -20.52 -9.27 0.91
N GLY A 80 -21.02 -10.35 1.52
CA GLY A 80 -20.34 -11.62 1.52
C GLY A 80 -19.09 -11.66 2.42
N ILE A 81 -18.96 -10.74 3.39
CA ILE A 81 -17.82 -10.69 4.29
C ILE A 81 -18.23 -11.22 5.67
N SER A 82 -17.54 -12.25 6.12
CA SER A 82 -17.78 -12.94 7.38
C SER A 82 -17.24 -12.16 8.58
N LYS A 83 -17.70 -12.55 9.77
CA LYS A 83 -17.16 -12.03 11.02
C LYS A 83 -15.71 -12.45 11.22
N GLU A 84 -15.39 -13.64 10.79
CA GLU A 84 -14.05 -14.24 10.85
C GLU A 84 -13.04 -13.36 10.11
N THR A 85 -13.33 -12.99 8.88
CA THR A 85 -12.53 -12.05 8.07
C THR A 85 -12.36 -10.69 8.76
N LEU A 86 -13.41 -10.16 9.39
CA LEU A 86 -13.31 -8.90 10.12
C LEU A 86 -12.42 -9.00 11.37
N ASP A 87 -12.49 -10.11 12.09
CA ASP A 87 -11.67 -10.36 13.28
C ASP A 87 -10.19 -10.57 12.86
N GLU A 88 -9.91 -11.33 11.80
CA GLU A 88 -8.55 -11.59 11.28
C GLU A 88 -7.89 -10.32 10.76
N LEU A 89 -8.61 -9.52 9.97
CA LEU A 89 -8.13 -8.24 9.45
C LEU A 89 -8.32 -7.08 10.44
N LYS A 90 -8.68 -7.39 11.69
CA LYS A 90 -8.71 -6.46 12.82
C LYS A 90 -9.58 -5.23 12.58
N VAL A 91 -10.71 -5.41 11.86
CA VAL A 91 -11.69 -4.33 11.65
C VAL A 91 -12.42 -4.05 12.96
N SER A 92 -12.53 -2.78 13.32
CA SER A 92 -13.22 -2.33 14.52
C SER A 92 -14.27 -1.27 14.22
N VAL A 93 -15.03 -0.88 15.23
CA VAL A 93 -16.01 0.20 15.15
C VAL A 93 -15.83 1.15 16.31
N GLY A 94 -16.17 2.41 16.10
CA GLY A 94 -16.07 3.42 17.14
C GLY A 94 -16.73 4.72 16.72
N LYS A 95 -16.58 5.71 17.58
CA LYS A 95 -17.01 7.09 17.29
C LYS A 95 -15.78 7.93 16.96
N GLU A 96 -15.86 8.69 15.87
CA GLU A 96 -14.76 9.55 15.46
C GLU A 96 -15.27 10.86 14.85
N TYR A 97 -14.57 11.97 15.13
CA TYR A 97 -14.89 13.25 14.52
C TYR A 97 -14.57 13.23 13.04
N MET A 98 -15.57 13.49 12.20
CA MET A 98 -15.45 13.52 10.74
C MET A 98 -15.52 14.97 10.24
N PRO A 99 -14.41 15.51 9.70
CA PRO A 99 -14.38 16.90 9.24
C PRO A 99 -15.42 17.21 8.16
N GLN A 100 -15.74 16.22 7.32
CA GLN A 100 -16.72 16.37 6.23
C GLN A 100 -18.15 16.63 6.73
N THR A 101 -18.49 16.14 7.93
CA THR A 101 -19.80 16.36 8.54
C THR A 101 -19.78 17.38 9.69
N GLY A 102 -18.57 17.75 10.17
CA GLY A 102 -18.37 18.61 11.32
C GLY A 102 -18.87 17.99 12.66
N LYS A 103 -19.05 16.68 12.71
CA LYS A 103 -19.61 15.95 13.85
C LYS A 103 -18.84 14.69 14.19
N THR A 104 -19.07 14.19 15.41
CA THR A 104 -18.64 12.85 15.79
C THR A 104 -19.65 11.82 15.27
N GLU A 105 -19.20 10.94 14.38
CA GLU A 105 -20.00 9.92 13.71
C GLU A 105 -19.61 8.51 14.19
N ASN A 106 -20.51 7.55 14.03
CA ASN A 106 -20.14 6.14 14.12
C ASN A 106 -19.34 5.75 12.89
N THR A 107 -18.21 5.11 13.11
CA THR A 107 -17.28 4.74 12.03
C THR A 107 -16.91 3.26 12.06
N ILE A 108 -16.72 2.69 10.88
CA ILE A 108 -15.90 1.50 10.67
C ILE A 108 -14.46 1.97 10.69
N GLN A 109 -13.60 1.21 11.36
CA GLN A 109 -12.18 1.50 11.52
C GLN A 109 -11.36 0.37 10.92
N PHE A 110 -10.65 0.68 9.85
CA PHE A 110 -9.65 -0.22 9.27
C PHE A 110 -8.33 0.05 9.97
N ASN A 111 -7.81 -0.93 10.68
CA ASN A 111 -6.62 -0.80 11.48
C ASN A 111 -5.41 -1.31 10.70
N TYR A 112 -4.42 -0.46 10.47
CA TYR A 112 -3.22 -0.74 9.71
C TYR A 112 -2.10 -1.18 10.65
N TYR A 113 -1.52 -2.31 10.37
CA TYR A 113 -0.43 -2.87 11.16
C TYR A 113 0.84 -3.00 10.33
N VAL A 114 1.98 -2.79 10.96
CA VAL A 114 3.32 -3.03 10.42
C VAL A 114 4.14 -3.76 11.47
N GLY A 115 4.61 -4.95 11.15
CA GLY A 115 5.32 -5.80 12.12
C GLY A 115 4.48 -6.12 13.37
N GLY A 116 3.17 -6.24 13.22
CA GLY A 116 2.22 -6.51 14.30
C GLY A 116 1.87 -5.29 15.17
N GLN A 117 2.43 -4.10 14.91
CA GLN A 117 2.13 -2.86 15.64
C GLN A 117 1.09 -2.02 14.90
N LEU A 118 0.12 -1.47 15.64
CA LEU A 118 -0.86 -0.54 15.09
C LEU A 118 -0.15 0.75 14.65
N THR A 119 -0.14 1.00 13.35
CA THR A 119 0.60 2.11 12.74
C THR A 119 -0.33 3.22 12.26
N ASN A 120 -1.52 2.88 11.76
CA ASN A 120 -2.50 3.87 11.31
C ASN A 120 -3.93 3.33 11.49
N ILE A 121 -4.91 4.22 11.41
CA ILE A 121 -6.34 3.87 11.38
C ILE A 121 -7.01 4.69 10.30
N LYS A 122 -7.76 4.02 9.43
CA LYS A 122 -8.64 4.69 8.47
C LYS A 122 -10.09 4.57 8.93
N TYR A 123 -10.72 5.69 9.09
CA TYR A 123 -12.11 5.81 9.52
C TYR A 123 -13.03 5.95 8.32
N ARG A 124 -14.17 5.27 8.36
CA ARG A 124 -15.22 5.36 7.35
C ARG A 124 -16.57 5.52 8.04
N ASP A 125 -17.27 6.62 7.75
CA ASP A 125 -18.65 6.81 8.23
C ASP A 125 -19.70 6.17 7.29
N ALA A 126 -20.97 6.24 7.69
CA ALA A 126 -22.08 5.70 6.91
C ALA A 126 -22.30 6.41 5.55
N ARG A 127 -21.81 7.65 5.39
CA ARG A 127 -21.91 8.46 4.18
C ARG A 127 -20.74 8.26 3.22
N LYS A 128 -19.84 7.29 3.51
CA LYS A 128 -18.60 7.05 2.77
C LYS A 128 -17.60 8.21 2.84
N ASN A 129 -17.61 8.99 3.91
CA ASN A 129 -16.51 9.88 4.19
C ASN A 129 -15.36 9.10 4.83
N PHE A 130 -14.14 9.48 4.49
CA PHE A 130 -12.93 8.83 4.96
C PHE A 130 -11.97 9.84 5.59
N LYS A 131 -11.24 9.39 6.59
CA LYS A 131 -10.04 10.08 7.08
C LYS A 131 -9.04 9.07 7.64
N LEU A 132 -7.77 9.40 7.59
CA LEU A 132 -6.71 8.69 8.31
C LEU A 132 -6.48 9.32 9.68
N TYR A 133 -5.88 8.57 10.59
CA TYR A 133 -5.44 9.11 11.87
C TYR A 133 -4.40 10.20 11.64
N LYS A 134 -4.61 11.36 12.27
CA LYS A 134 -3.79 12.56 12.00
C LYS A 134 -2.35 12.37 12.46
N GLY A 135 -1.41 12.54 11.54
CA GLY A 135 0.03 12.46 11.81
C GLY A 135 0.59 11.03 11.86
N ALA A 136 -0.24 10.00 11.69
CA ALA A 136 0.21 8.63 11.61
C ALA A 136 0.94 8.32 10.30
N GLU A 137 1.82 7.33 10.32
CA GLU A 137 2.53 6.87 9.15
C GLU A 137 1.57 6.29 8.12
N LYS A 138 1.77 6.64 6.85
CA LYS A 138 1.01 6.06 5.75
C LYS A 138 1.69 4.77 5.29
N VAL A 139 0.96 3.69 5.35
CA VAL A 139 1.39 2.36 4.95
C VAL A 139 0.27 1.68 4.17
N PHE A 140 0.54 0.58 3.49
CA PHE A 140 -0.54 -0.22 2.91
C PHE A 140 -1.36 -0.89 4.00
N TYR A 141 -2.67 -0.99 3.78
CA TYR A 141 -3.53 -1.83 4.60
C TYR A 141 -3.20 -3.30 4.38
N ASN A 142 -3.15 -4.07 5.46
CA ASN A 142 -2.86 -5.51 5.43
C ASN A 142 -1.43 -5.87 4.98
N ILE A 143 -0.46 -4.97 5.10
CA ILE A 143 0.90 -5.17 4.58
C ILE A 143 1.61 -6.38 5.20
N ASP A 144 1.37 -6.68 6.47
CA ASP A 144 2.02 -7.81 7.15
C ASP A 144 1.66 -9.16 6.51
N ASN A 145 0.48 -9.26 5.88
CA ASN A 145 0.00 -10.51 5.29
C ASN A 145 0.65 -10.86 3.94
N ILE A 146 1.48 -10.00 3.35
CA ILE A 146 2.26 -10.39 2.17
C ILE A 146 3.59 -11.03 2.53
N VAL A 147 4.00 -11.00 3.81
CA VAL A 147 5.24 -11.63 4.25
C VAL A 147 5.16 -13.15 4.03
N GLY A 148 6.20 -13.72 3.41
CA GLY A 148 6.27 -15.14 3.07
C GLY A 148 5.51 -15.53 1.80
N HIS A 149 4.85 -14.61 1.11
CA HIS A 149 4.25 -14.86 -0.20
C HIS A 149 5.15 -14.34 -1.33
N ASP A 150 5.31 -15.11 -2.40
CA ASP A 150 6.07 -14.71 -3.60
C ASP A 150 5.36 -13.63 -4.43
N GLU A 151 4.05 -13.53 -4.27
CA GLU A 151 3.19 -12.61 -5.02
C GLU A 151 2.33 -11.77 -4.07
N CYS A 152 1.98 -10.55 -4.46
CA CYS A 152 0.96 -9.77 -3.77
C CYS A 152 0.01 -9.10 -4.76
N ILE A 153 -1.19 -8.76 -4.29
CA ILE A 153 -2.20 -8.06 -5.06
C ILE A 153 -2.42 -6.69 -4.42
N ILE A 154 -2.27 -5.63 -5.20
CA ILE A 154 -2.54 -4.26 -4.75
C ILE A 154 -3.91 -3.84 -5.27
N VAL A 155 -4.79 -3.40 -4.37
CA VAL A 155 -6.14 -2.89 -4.68
C VAL A 155 -6.33 -1.47 -4.16
N GLU A 156 -7.42 -0.81 -4.57
CA GLU A 156 -7.67 0.58 -4.21
C GLU A 156 -8.25 0.76 -2.80
N GLY A 157 -9.00 -0.20 -2.30
CA GLY A 157 -9.76 -0.05 -1.07
C GLY A 157 -9.65 -1.21 -0.10
N GLU A 158 -9.85 -0.90 1.19
CA GLU A 158 -9.83 -1.89 2.26
C GLU A 158 -10.95 -2.93 2.09
N MET A 159 -12.09 -2.52 1.53
CA MET A 159 -13.20 -3.43 1.26
C MET A 159 -12.86 -4.50 0.21
N ASP A 160 -11.99 -4.15 -0.75
CA ASP A 160 -11.52 -5.09 -1.78
C ASP A 160 -10.56 -6.11 -1.15
N VAL A 161 -9.71 -5.66 -0.21
CA VAL A 161 -8.86 -6.56 0.58
C VAL A 161 -9.71 -7.54 1.39
N LEU A 162 -10.76 -7.06 2.08
CA LEU A 162 -11.67 -7.92 2.83
C LEU A 162 -12.34 -8.97 1.91
N ALA A 163 -12.78 -8.55 0.73
CA ALA A 163 -13.43 -9.46 -0.23
C ALA A 163 -12.46 -10.52 -0.78
N LEU A 164 -11.22 -10.14 -1.08
CA LEU A 164 -10.18 -11.07 -1.52
C LEU A 164 -9.80 -12.04 -0.41
N HIS A 165 -9.66 -11.56 0.82
CA HIS A 165 -9.39 -12.41 1.98
C HIS A 165 -10.49 -13.44 2.19
N GLU A 166 -11.76 -13.03 2.13
CA GLU A 166 -12.93 -13.92 2.20
C GLU A 166 -12.94 -14.97 1.09
N ALA A 167 -12.41 -14.62 -0.08
CA ALA A 167 -12.22 -15.53 -1.22
C ALA A 167 -10.99 -16.46 -1.09
N GLY A 168 -10.26 -16.42 0.03
CA GLY A 168 -9.07 -17.24 0.26
C GLY A 168 -7.78 -16.68 -0.33
N ILE A 169 -7.73 -15.37 -0.62
CA ILE A 169 -6.57 -14.65 -1.15
C ILE A 169 -6.05 -13.69 -0.07
N PRO A 170 -5.22 -14.15 0.88
CA PRO A 170 -4.80 -13.36 2.05
C PRO A 170 -3.73 -12.31 1.73
N ASN A 171 -2.99 -12.48 0.63
CA ASN A 171 -1.86 -11.63 0.21
C ASN A 171 -2.29 -10.40 -0.61
N ALA A 172 -3.51 -9.90 -0.39
CA ALA A 172 -4.00 -8.66 -0.94
C ALA A 172 -3.79 -7.49 0.04
N ILE A 173 -3.37 -6.34 -0.48
CA ILE A 173 -3.14 -5.10 0.26
C ILE A 173 -3.83 -3.93 -0.44
N SER A 174 -4.15 -2.86 0.27
CA SER A 174 -4.70 -1.66 -0.37
C SER A 174 -3.94 -0.39 -0.06
N VAL A 175 -4.03 0.56 -1.01
CA VAL A 175 -3.47 1.91 -0.84
C VAL A 175 -4.27 2.70 0.20
N PRO A 176 -3.61 3.53 1.04
CA PRO A 176 -4.31 4.25 2.11
C PRO A 176 -5.20 5.39 1.60
N ASN A 177 -4.88 5.99 0.46
CA ASN A 177 -5.50 7.25 0.01
C ASN A 177 -6.09 7.22 -1.41
N GLY A 178 -6.26 6.06 -2.02
CA GLY A 178 -6.60 5.96 -3.44
C GLY A 178 -5.49 6.48 -4.36
N ALA A 179 -5.47 6.01 -5.60
CA ALA A 179 -4.52 6.45 -6.62
C ALA A 179 -5.11 7.63 -7.40
N THR A 180 -4.57 8.85 -7.21
CA THR A 180 -4.89 10.00 -8.04
C THR A 180 -3.66 10.49 -8.78
N LEU A 181 -3.82 10.87 -10.06
CA LEU A 181 -2.73 11.32 -10.94
C LEU A 181 -1.93 12.53 -10.38
N ASN A 182 -2.54 13.32 -9.49
CA ASN A 182 -1.94 14.53 -8.91
C ASN A 182 -1.46 14.33 -7.47
N SER A 183 -1.45 13.11 -6.95
CA SER A 183 -1.01 12.87 -5.58
C SER A 183 0.50 12.71 -5.52
N ASN A 184 1.22 13.72 -5.03
CA ASN A 184 2.58 13.57 -4.50
C ASN A 184 2.60 12.67 -3.23
N ASN A 185 1.61 11.80 -3.08
CA ASN A 185 1.27 11.16 -1.83
C ASN A 185 1.58 9.65 -1.90
N LEU A 186 2.77 9.33 -2.42
CA LEU A 186 3.27 7.97 -2.53
C LEU A 186 4.18 7.59 -1.34
N ASP A 187 4.14 8.36 -0.25
CA ASP A 187 4.95 8.09 0.95
C ASP A 187 4.77 6.64 1.46
N TYR A 188 3.58 6.07 1.29
CA TYR A 188 3.29 4.70 1.68
C TYR A 188 4.10 3.65 0.89
N LEU A 189 4.48 3.94 -0.37
CA LEU A 189 5.36 3.08 -1.15
C LEU A 189 6.77 3.09 -0.56
N ASP A 190 7.31 4.29 -0.30
CA ASP A 190 8.64 4.43 0.29
C ASP A 190 8.68 3.81 1.71
N ASN A 191 7.60 3.96 2.47
CA ASN A 191 7.50 3.43 3.83
C ASN A 191 7.42 1.90 3.87
N CYS A 192 6.91 1.27 2.82
CA CYS A 192 6.70 -0.18 2.75
C CYS A 192 7.59 -0.88 1.73
N ILE A 193 8.58 -0.20 1.13
CA ILE A 193 9.36 -0.74 0.02
C ILE A 193 10.03 -2.08 0.35
N ASP A 194 10.50 -2.24 1.60
CA ASP A 194 11.21 -3.44 2.04
C ASP A 194 10.33 -4.71 2.00
N TYR A 195 8.99 -4.55 2.07
CA TYR A 195 8.02 -5.65 1.95
C TYR A 195 7.91 -6.22 0.52
N PHE A 196 8.41 -5.48 -0.47
CA PHE A 196 8.32 -5.86 -1.88
C PHE A 196 9.62 -6.41 -2.46
N GLU A 197 10.73 -6.37 -1.72
CA GLU A 197 12.05 -6.76 -2.24
C GLU A 197 12.15 -8.24 -2.61
N ASP A 198 11.38 -9.10 -1.95
CA ASP A 198 11.34 -10.56 -2.18
C ASP A 198 10.20 -10.99 -3.11
N LYS A 199 9.37 -10.08 -3.59
CA LYS A 199 8.22 -10.41 -4.43
C LYS A 199 8.62 -10.69 -5.86
N LYS A 200 8.12 -11.81 -6.39
CA LYS A 200 8.32 -12.20 -7.80
C LYS A 200 7.28 -11.56 -8.71
N LYS A 201 6.12 -11.18 -8.15
CA LYS A 201 5.01 -10.59 -8.90
C LYS A 201 4.16 -9.68 -8.00
N ILE A 202 3.76 -8.55 -8.56
CA ILE A 202 2.87 -7.56 -7.96
C ILE A 202 1.74 -7.23 -8.94
#